data_08ff3258a6437381e44f3f0b54933257
#
_entry.id   08ff3258a6437381e44f3f0b54933257
#
_cell.length_a   1.000
_cell.length_b   1.000
_cell.length_c   1.000
_cell.angle_alpha   90.00
_cell.angle_beta   90.00
_cell.angle_gamma   90.00
#
_symmetry.space_group_name_H-M   'P 1'
#
loop_
_entity.id
_entity.type
_entity.pdbx_description
1 polymer ?
#
loop_
_entity_poly.entity_id
_entity_poly.type
_entity_poly.pdbx_seq_one_letter_code
_entity_poly.pdbx_strand_id
1 'polypeptide(L)'
;GGNDKISFYTSAQYMYQDAIYKKGVQDYNQYQFTTNLDAKITKAIKFSMDILGRQEVRNRGVYSTEDLFGYFLTTNPMAAPYYPNGLVRVGYDGVTNNAAVKVTDIPGTNKTTYSTLNLKPRLRVDLDVITKGLYVEGYAALDFHFNDGKQINNPYDVYQYDAATDSYINRRDATGSISVNQWFNKDKTITLNARLGYSHDFKGGHHVDAFIAYEQSKYDYTGISAYRTNYLSTTIP
;
A
#
# COMPACT_ATOMS: atom_id res chain seq x y z
N GLY A 1 14.06 2.24 -25.67
CA GLY A 1 14.29 3.01 -26.89
C GLY A 1 15.42 4.00 -26.73
N GLY A 2 15.86 4.65 -27.84
CA GLY A 2 16.86 5.70 -27.76
C GLY A 2 17.70 5.85 -29.01
N ASN A 3 18.69 6.74 -28.90
CA ASN A 3 19.74 6.99 -29.89
C ASN A 3 21.07 7.22 -29.16
N ASP A 4 22.13 7.62 -29.86
CA ASP A 4 23.47 7.84 -29.29
C ASP A 4 23.52 8.91 -28.18
N LYS A 5 22.50 9.80 -28.11
CA LYS A 5 22.45 10.90 -27.13
C LYS A 5 21.45 10.64 -26.01
N ILE A 6 20.36 9.93 -26.30
CA ILE A 6 19.26 9.71 -25.33
C ILE A 6 18.89 8.25 -25.37
N SER A 7 18.85 7.60 -24.22
CA SER A 7 18.25 6.30 -24.04
C SER A 7 17.15 6.37 -22.98
N PHE A 8 16.07 5.63 -23.19
CA PHE A 8 14.98 5.57 -22.24
C PHE A 8 14.37 4.18 -22.20
N TYR A 9 13.88 3.85 -21.02
CA TYR A 9 13.04 2.69 -20.76
C TYR A 9 11.78 3.15 -20.06
N THR A 10 10.62 2.66 -20.52
CA THR A 10 9.34 2.93 -19.84
C THR A 10 8.54 1.65 -19.76
N SER A 11 7.95 1.40 -18.63
CA SER A 11 7.05 0.27 -18.41
C SER A 11 5.84 0.68 -17.61
N ALA A 12 4.70 0.03 -17.88
CA ALA A 12 3.48 0.12 -17.10
C ALA A 12 3.05 -1.30 -16.72
N GLN A 13 2.63 -1.48 -15.48
CA GLN A 13 2.21 -2.77 -14.94
C GLN A 13 0.89 -2.60 -14.20
N TYR A 14 0.02 -3.55 -14.40
CA TYR A 14 -1.18 -3.76 -13.60
C TYR A 14 -1.15 -5.15 -12.97
N MET A 15 -1.53 -5.26 -11.72
CA MET A 15 -1.68 -6.52 -11.02
C MET A 15 -3.00 -6.50 -10.25
N TYR A 16 -3.76 -7.58 -10.39
CA TYR A 16 -4.95 -7.86 -9.60
C TYR A 16 -4.76 -9.18 -8.86
N GLN A 17 -5.15 -9.20 -7.61
CA GLN A 17 -5.16 -10.40 -6.78
C GLN A 17 -6.45 -10.46 -5.98
N ASP A 18 -7.15 -11.57 -6.07
CA ASP A 18 -8.34 -11.87 -5.29
C ASP A 18 -7.98 -12.74 -4.08
N ALA A 19 -8.84 -12.74 -3.07
CA ALA A 19 -8.70 -13.62 -1.92
C ALA A 19 -9.28 -15.01 -2.20
N ILE A 20 -8.83 -15.99 -1.41
CA ILE A 20 -9.30 -17.38 -1.47
C ILE A 20 -10.73 -17.55 -0.93
N TYR A 21 -11.31 -16.51 -0.32
CA TYR A 21 -12.60 -16.58 0.34
C TYR A 21 -13.74 -16.42 -0.67
N LYS A 22 -14.62 -17.42 -0.75
CA LYS A 22 -15.85 -17.33 -1.55
C LYS A 22 -16.75 -16.22 -0.99
N LYS A 23 -17.16 -15.25 -1.83
CA LYS A 23 -17.93 -14.05 -1.44
C LYS A 23 -17.22 -13.12 -0.45
N GLY A 24 -15.90 -13.21 -0.33
CA GLY A 24 -15.11 -12.24 0.45
C GLY A 24 -15.05 -10.89 -0.25
N VAL A 25 -14.74 -9.85 0.54
CA VAL A 25 -14.55 -8.46 0.06
C VAL A 25 -13.08 -8.09 -0.09
N GLN A 26 -12.20 -9.09 -0.09
CA GLN A 26 -10.77 -8.88 -0.10
C GLN A 26 -10.24 -8.93 -1.53
N ASP A 27 -9.70 -7.83 -1.99
CA ASP A 27 -8.98 -7.73 -3.26
C ASP A 27 -7.80 -6.75 -3.15
N TYR A 28 -6.87 -6.92 -4.08
CA TYR A 28 -5.69 -6.10 -4.22
C TYR A 28 -5.52 -5.68 -5.68
N ASN A 29 -5.36 -4.40 -5.90
CA ASN A 29 -5.09 -3.82 -7.21
C ASN A 29 -3.80 -3.01 -7.12
N GLN A 30 -2.86 -3.23 -8.05
CA GLN A 30 -1.64 -2.44 -8.15
C GLN A 30 -1.48 -1.89 -9.55
N TYR A 31 -1.17 -0.62 -9.62
CA TYR A 31 -0.78 0.11 -10.83
C TYR A 31 0.65 0.61 -10.62
N GLN A 32 1.53 0.32 -11.56
CA GLN A 32 2.91 0.76 -11.48
C GLN A 32 3.35 1.32 -12.83
N PHE A 33 4.07 2.42 -12.77
CA PHE A 33 4.73 3.05 -13.90
C PHE A 33 6.20 3.26 -13.55
N THR A 34 7.09 2.90 -14.46
CA THR A 34 8.54 3.08 -14.30
C THR A 34 9.10 3.71 -15.55
N THR A 35 9.92 4.74 -15.39
CA THR A 35 10.67 5.36 -16.49
C THR A 35 12.09 5.63 -16.04
N ASN A 36 13.05 5.22 -16.87
CA ASN A 36 14.46 5.57 -16.73
C ASN A 36 14.87 6.31 -17.99
N LEU A 37 15.52 7.45 -17.82
CA LEU A 37 16.01 8.31 -18.88
C LEU A 37 17.49 8.58 -18.66
N ASP A 38 18.31 8.37 -19.69
CA ASP A 38 19.69 8.79 -19.74
C ASP A 38 19.91 9.72 -20.93
N ALA A 39 20.49 10.88 -20.71
CA ALA A 39 20.74 11.88 -21.74
C ALA A 39 22.18 12.40 -21.65
N LYS A 40 22.89 12.34 -22.78
CA LYS A 40 24.17 13.00 -23.00
C LYS A 40 23.89 14.41 -23.51
N ILE A 41 23.78 15.39 -22.59
CA ILE A 41 23.48 16.79 -22.95
C ILE A 41 24.61 17.37 -23.77
N THR A 42 25.86 17.09 -23.33
CA THR A 42 27.08 17.42 -24.09
C THR A 42 28.05 16.24 -23.97
N LYS A 43 29.26 16.37 -24.56
CA LYS A 43 30.32 15.37 -24.37
C LYS A 43 30.76 15.22 -22.91
N ALA A 44 30.65 16.31 -22.13
CA ALA A 44 31.06 16.37 -20.73
C ALA A 44 29.89 16.26 -19.74
N ILE A 45 28.63 16.47 -20.16
CA ILE A 45 27.47 16.54 -19.27
C ILE A 45 26.51 15.40 -19.57
N LYS A 46 26.27 14.57 -18.57
CA LYS A 46 25.32 13.46 -18.61
C LYS A 46 24.24 13.69 -17.56
N PHE A 47 23.00 13.53 -17.94
CA PHE A 47 21.84 13.59 -17.06
C PHE A 47 21.11 12.26 -17.07
N SER A 48 20.72 11.77 -15.90
CA SER A 48 19.87 10.60 -15.76
C SER A 48 18.67 10.91 -14.86
N MET A 49 17.56 10.28 -15.11
CA MET A 49 16.33 10.42 -14.33
C MET A 49 15.65 9.08 -14.19
N ASP A 50 15.50 8.61 -12.95
CA ASP A 50 14.69 7.45 -12.63
C ASP A 50 13.38 7.90 -11.99
N ILE A 51 12.26 7.36 -12.47
CA ILE A 51 10.91 7.64 -11.97
C ILE A 51 10.21 6.31 -11.72
N LEU A 52 9.69 6.13 -10.50
CA LEU A 52 8.76 5.07 -10.14
C LEU A 52 7.51 5.68 -9.53
N GLY A 53 6.37 5.45 -10.16
CA GLY A 53 5.05 5.72 -9.59
C GLY A 53 4.32 4.39 -9.34
N ARG A 54 3.80 4.17 -8.13
CA ARG A 54 3.03 2.98 -7.78
C ARG A 54 1.84 3.36 -6.92
N GLN A 55 0.68 2.79 -7.25
CA GLN A 55 -0.50 2.86 -6.43
C GLN A 55 -1.02 1.46 -6.15
N GLU A 56 -1.26 1.17 -4.89
CA GLU A 56 -1.82 -0.08 -4.39
C GLU A 56 -3.16 0.23 -3.71
N VAL A 57 -4.22 -0.44 -4.13
CA VAL A 57 -5.54 -0.35 -3.49
C VAL A 57 -5.84 -1.69 -2.88
N ARG A 58 -6.06 -1.72 -1.57
CA ARG A 58 -6.38 -2.91 -0.79
C ARG A 58 -7.77 -2.76 -0.21
N ASN A 59 -8.68 -3.59 -0.66
CA ASN A 59 -9.99 -3.75 -0.06
C ASN A 59 -9.98 -4.99 0.84
N ARG A 60 -10.58 -4.88 2.03
CA ARG A 60 -10.72 -6.01 2.96
C ARG A 60 -11.91 -5.80 3.87
N GLY A 61 -12.35 -6.86 4.55
CA GLY A 61 -13.23 -6.75 5.70
C GLY A 61 -12.53 -6.10 6.89
N VAL A 62 -13.26 -5.93 7.97
CA VAL A 62 -12.75 -5.28 9.20
C VAL A 62 -11.88 -6.20 10.06
N TYR A 63 -11.94 -7.51 9.84
CA TYR A 63 -11.16 -8.49 10.57
C TYR A 63 -9.80 -8.72 9.93
N SER A 64 -8.77 -8.95 10.74
CA SER A 64 -7.44 -9.31 10.27
C SER A 64 -7.43 -10.74 9.67
N THR A 65 -6.44 -11.05 8.86
CA THR A 65 -6.26 -12.42 8.32
C THR A 65 -6.05 -13.44 9.45
N GLU A 66 -5.32 -13.06 10.49
CA GLU A 66 -5.05 -13.91 11.66
C GLU A 66 -6.35 -14.23 12.42
N ASP A 67 -7.19 -13.21 12.66
CA ASP A 67 -8.50 -13.40 13.27
C ASP A 67 -9.38 -14.35 12.45
N LEU A 68 -9.41 -14.15 11.12
CA LEU A 68 -10.20 -15.00 10.21
C LEU A 68 -9.74 -16.46 10.26
N PHE A 69 -8.44 -16.72 10.24
CA PHE A 69 -7.92 -18.08 10.41
C PHE A 69 -8.29 -18.67 11.77
N GLY A 70 -8.21 -17.90 12.85
CA GLY A 70 -8.67 -18.33 14.17
C GLY A 70 -10.14 -18.72 14.18
N TYR A 71 -11.00 -17.92 13.53
CA TYR A 71 -12.44 -18.24 13.41
C TYR A 71 -12.69 -19.47 12.54
N PHE A 72 -11.99 -19.69 11.46
CA PHE A 72 -12.13 -20.88 10.63
C PHE A 72 -11.77 -22.15 11.38
N LEU A 73 -10.69 -22.13 12.16
CA LEU A 73 -10.24 -23.29 12.96
C LEU A 73 -11.21 -23.62 14.09
N THR A 74 -11.95 -22.64 14.60
CA THR A 74 -12.88 -22.82 15.72
C THR A 74 -14.34 -22.96 15.30
N THR A 75 -14.66 -22.71 14.02
CA THR A 75 -16.03 -22.84 13.50
C THR A 75 -16.38 -24.30 13.31
N ASN A 76 -17.56 -24.71 13.80
CA ASN A 76 -18.10 -26.04 13.51
C ASN A 76 -18.46 -26.17 12.02
N PRO A 77 -17.83 -27.09 11.26
CA PRO A 77 -18.08 -27.25 9.84
C PRO A 77 -19.51 -27.69 9.48
N MET A 78 -20.25 -28.26 10.45
CA MET A 78 -21.65 -28.65 10.29
C MET A 78 -22.64 -27.51 10.49
N ALA A 79 -22.19 -26.36 10.98
CA ALA A 79 -23.07 -25.21 11.23
C ALA A 79 -23.22 -24.36 9.97
N ALA A 80 -24.41 -24.32 9.39
CA ALA A 80 -24.72 -23.38 8.30
C ALA A 80 -24.59 -21.93 8.80
N PRO A 81 -23.93 -21.04 8.02
CA PRO A 81 -23.72 -19.64 8.42
C PRO A 81 -25.00 -18.78 8.42
N TYR A 82 -25.98 -19.20 7.67
CA TYR A 82 -27.28 -18.53 7.55
C TYR A 82 -28.42 -19.52 7.73
N TYR A 83 -29.53 -19.02 8.22
CA TYR A 83 -30.81 -19.76 8.19
C TYR A 83 -31.43 -19.70 6.78
N PRO A 84 -32.40 -20.60 6.48
CA PRO A 84 -33.08 -20.60 5.16
C PRO A 84 -33.78 -19.29 4.80
N ASN A 85 -34.18 -18.51 5.79
CA ASN A 85 -34.79 -17.19 5.63
C ASN A 85 -33.73 -16.05 5.46
N GLY A 86 -32.42 -16.38 5.38
CA GLY A 86 -31.35 -15.42 5.19
C GLY A 86 -30.80 -14.76 6.45
N LEU A 87 -31.38 -15.02 7.62
CA LEU A 87 -30.88 -14.48 8.88
C LEU A 87 -29.50 -15.05 9.20
N VAL A 88 -28.61 -14.18 9.70
CA VAL A 88 -27.26 -14.56 10.15
C VAL A 88 -27.37 -15.43 11.40
N ARG A 89 -26.83 -16.62 11.32
CA ARG A 89 -26.82 -17.54 12.47
C ARG A 89 -25.74 -17.16 13.47
N VAL A 90 -26.02 -17.33 14.77
CA VAL A 90 -25.00 -17.27 15.83
C VAL A 90 -23.84 -18.21 15.52
N GLY A 91 -22.64 -17.82 15.91
CA GLY A 91 -21.45 -18.65 15.79
C GLY A 91 -21.37 -19.75 16.85
N TYR A 92 -20.26 -20.48 16.85
CA TYR A 92 -20.01 -21.56 17.80
C TYR A 92 -19.97 -21.08 19.26
N ASP A 93 -19.49 -19.83 19.48
CA ASP A 93 -19.47 -19.19 20.80
C ASP A 93 -20.87 -18.74 21.29
N GLY A 94 -21.90 -19.03 20.52
CA GLY A 94 -23.28 -18.66 20.82
C GLY A 94 -23.63 -17.21 20.48
N VAL A 95 -22.68 -16.38 20.04
CA VAL A 95 -22.91 -14.96 19.72
C VAL A 95 -22.26 -14.50 18.42
N THR A 96 -20.94 -14.54 18.28
CA THR A 96 -20.24 -13.73 17.26
C THR A 96 -19.36 -14.52 16.30
N ASN A 97 -19.03 -15.78 16.60
CA ASN A 97 -18.04 -16.53 15.83
C ASN A 97 -18.61 -17.19 14.58
N ASN A 98 -19.15 -16.38 13.65
CA ASN A 98 -19.58 -16.83 12.35
C ASN A 98 -18.55 -16.42 11.29
N ALA A 99 -17.58 -17.29 11.00
CA ALA A 99 -16.47 -17.03 10.11
C ALA A 99 -16.91 -16.67 8.68
N ALA A 100 -17.98 -17.30 8.17
CA ALA A 100 -18.48 -17.05 6.82
C ALA A 100 -19.07 -15.64 6.65
N VAL A 101 -19.58 -15.03 7.71
CA VAL A 101 -20.07 -13.65 7.71
C VAL A 101 -18.91 -12.67 7.87
N LYS A 102 -17.90 -13.01 8.66
CA LYS A 102 -16.76 -12.14 8.94
C LYS A 102 -15.89 -11.86 7.73
N VAL A 103 -15.91 -12.70 6.69
CA VAL A 103 -15.21 -12.46 5.42
C VAL A 103 -15.97 -11.53 4.46
N THR A 104 -17.24 -11.23 4.75
CA THR A 104 -18.10 -10.37 3.93
C THR A 104 -18.04 -8.91 4.33
N ASP A 105 -18.80 -8.05 3.66
CA ASP A 105 -18.98 -6.63 3.98
C ASP A 105 -20.01 -6.37 5.11
N ILE A 106 -20.73 -7.39 5.56
CA ILE A 106 -21.73 -7.26 6.62
C ILE A 106 -21.15 -6.60 7.88
N PRO A 107 -20.01 -7.05 8.42
CA PRO A 107 -19.40 -6.39 9.57
C PRO A 107 -18.74 -5.04 9.25
N GLY A 108 -18.61 -4.70 7.98
CA GLY A 108 -17.99 -3.49 7.48
C GLY A 108 -16.85 -3.74 6.52
N THR A 109 -16.21 -2.65 6.11
CA THR A 109 -15.15 -2.66 5.10
C THR A 109 -13.95 -1.81 5.53
N ASN A 110 -12.79 -2.17 5.02
CA ASN A 110 -11.56 -1.40 5.16
C ASN A 110 -10.91 -1.27 3.77
N LYS A 111 -10.87 -0.04 3.26
CA LYS A 111 -10.19 0.30 2.02
C LYS A 111 -8.95 1.12 2.36
N THR A 112 -7.79 0.69 1.90
CA THR A 112 -6.53 1.40 2.08
C THR A 112 -5.84 1.58 0.73
N THR A 113 -5.39 2.80 0.46
CA THR A 113 -4.60 3.15 -0.72
C THR A 113 -3.18 3.51 -0.29
N TYR A 114 -2.19 2.87 -0.89
CA TYR A 114 -0.78 3.22 -0.77
C TYR A 114 -0.31 3.78 -2.10
N SER A 115 0.24 4.99 -2.08
CA SER A 115 0.83 5.62 -3.26
C SER A 115 2.29 5.92 -3.01
N THR A 116 3.16 5.50 -3.91
CA THR A 116 4.60 5.71 -3.86
C THR A 116 5.04 6.47 -5.09
N LEU A 117 5.85 7.52 -4.91
CA LEU A 117 6.51 8.24 -5.97
C LEU A 117 7.99 8.38 -5.62
N ASN A 118 8.85 7.74 -6.42
CA ASN A 118 10.29 7.86 -6.30
C ASN A 118 10.83 8.59 -7.52
N LEU A 119 11.61 9.64 -7.30
CA LEU A 119 12.28 10.44 -8.33
C LEU A 119 13.76 10.51 -8.00
N LYS A 120 14.62 10.20 -8.98
CA LYS A 120 16.07 10.25 -8.78
C LYS A 120 16.78 10.89 -9.98
N PRO A 121 16.75 12.24 -10.08
CA PRO A 121 17.62 12.95 -11.00
C PRO A 121 19.09 12.81 -10.58
N ARG A 122 19.95 12.58 -11.57
CA ARG A 122 21.41 12.49 -11.43
C ARG A 122 22.05 13.36 -12.51
N LEU A 123 23.08 14.10 -12.13
CA LEU A 123 23.90 14.88 -13.03
C LEU A 123 25.35 14.49 -12.86
N ARG A 124 26.04 14.20 -13.95
CA ARG A 124 27.47 13.99 -13.99
C ARG A 124 28.11 14.98 -14.98
N VAL A 125 29.19 15.59 -14.54
CA VAL A 125 30.00 16.51 -15.32
C VAL A 125 31.43 15.99 -15.34
N ASP A 126 31.90 15.58 -16.50
CA ASP A 126 33.29 15.18 -16.72
C ASP A 126 34.15 16.44 -16.86
N LEU A 127 35.17 16.57 -16.05
CA LEU A 127 36.04 17.74 -15.93
C LEU A 127 37.42 17.51 -16.62
N ASP A 128 37.41 16.80 -17.73
CA ASP A 128 38.63 16.48 -18.50
C ASP A 128 39.40 17.71 -18.97
N VAL A 129 38.74 18.87 -19.02
CA VAL A 129 39.34 20.16 -19.32
C VAL A 129 40.34 20.59 -18.24
N ILE A 130 40.16 20.16 -16.99
CA ILE A 130 41.03 20.42 -15.84
C ILE A 130 42.06 19.30 -15.72
N THR A 131 41.58 18.06 -15.64
CA THR A 131 42.42 16.87 -15.53
C THR A 131 41.65 15.68 -16.12
N LYS A 132 42.29 14.92 -17.02
CA LYS A 132 41.68 13.73 -17.63
C LYS A 132 41.26 12.74 -16.58
N GLY A 133 39.96 12.32 -16.63
CA GLY A 133 39.39 11.37 -15.70
C GLY A 133 38.79 11.98 -14.43
N LEU A 134 38.91 13.31 -14.23
CA LEU A 134 38.23 14.00 -13.14
C LEU A 134 36.73 14.20 -13.47
N TYR A 135 35.86 13.99 -12.50
CA TYR A 135 34.42 14.24 -12.67
C TYR A 135 33.75 14.67 -11.37
N VAL A 136 32.65 15.38 -11.51
CA VAL A 136 31.70 15.66 -10.42
C VAL A 136 30.37 14.97 -10.77
N GLU A 137 29.80 14.29 -9.81
CA GLU A 137 28.49 13.63 -9.93
C GLU A 137 27.66 13.97 -8.70
N GLY A 138 26.36 14.20 -8.92
CA GLY A 138 25.42 14.38 -7.83
C GLY A 138 24.06 13.84 -8.18
N TYR A 139 23.30 13.41 -7.16
CA TYR A 139 21.90 13.04 -7.31
C TYR A 139 21.06 13.55 -6.16
N ALA A 140 19.78 13.74 -6.44
CA ALA A 140 18.74 13.88 -5.43
C ALA A 140 17.83 12.66 -5.50
N ALA A 141 17.61 11.93 -4.40
CA ALA A 141 16.55 10.94 -4.31
C ALA A 141 15.40 11.54 -3.51
N LEU A 142 14.21 11.55 -4.14
CA LEU A 142 12.98 12.10 -3.59
C LEU A 142 11.97 10.96 -3.48
N ASP A 143 11.75 10.49 -2.26
CA ASP A 143 10.86 9.38 -1.98
C ASP A 143 9.63 9.90 -1.24
N PHE A 144 8.46 9.73 -1.86
CA PHE A 144 7.17 10.11 -1.29
C PHE A 144 6.31 8.87 -1.14
N HIS A 145 5.78 8.67 0.07
CA HIS A 145 4.80 7.63 0.37
C HIS A 145 3.56 8.28 0.96
N PHE A 146 2.41 7.91 0.42
CA PHE A 146 1.10 8.32 0.92
C PHE A 146 0.33 7.06 1.28
N ASN A 147 -0.32 7.09 2.43
CA ASN A 147 -1.20 6.03 2.90
C ASN A 147 -2.49 6.68 3.37
N ASP A 148 -3.54 6.53 2.60
CA ASP A 148 -4.88 6.96 2.97
C ASP A 148 -5.81 5.76 3.10
N GLY A 149 -6.76 5.86 4.01
CA GLY A 149 -7.70 4.78 4.19
C GLY A 149 -8.97 5.17 4.91
N LYS A 150 -9.95 4.28 4.76
CA LYS A 150 -11.25 4.38 5.40
C LYS A 150 -11.69 3.00 5.87
N GLN A 151 -11.97 2.89 7.17
CA GLN A 151 -12.59 1.72 7.77
C GLN A 151 -14.00 2.09 8.24
N ILE A 152 -14.96 1.27 7.88
CA ILE A 152 -16.35 1.36 8.34
C ILE A 152 -16.62 0.08 9.12
N ASN A 153 -17.06 0.20 10.36
CA ASN A 153 -17.53 -0.93 11.15
C ASN A 153 -19.06 -0.84 11.27
N ASN A 154 -19.72 -1.89 10.86
CA ASN A 154 -21.18 -2.01 10.92
C ASN A 154 -21.57 -2.96 12.04
N PRO A 155 -22.42 -2.56 12.97
CA PRO A 155 -23.14 -3.51 13.81
C PRO A 155 -24.07 -4.34 12.95
N TYR A 156 -24.21 -5.63 13.25
CA TYR A 156 -25.15 -6.54 12.55
C TYR A 156 -25.77 -7.51 13.51
N ASP A 157 -27.02 -7.90 13.20
CA ASP A 157 -27.79 -8.85 14.01
C ASP A 157 -27.31 -10.27 13.80
N VAL A 158 -27.34 -11.07 14.87
CA VAL A 158 -27.18 -12.52 14.80
C VAL A 158 -28.30 -13.21 15.53
N TYR A 159 -28.78 -14.32 14.99
CA TYR A 159 -29.98 -14.99 15.45
C TYR A 159 -29.70 -16.42 15.90
N GLN A 160 -30.43 -16.85 16.89
CA GLN A 160 -30.53 -18.23 17.33
C GLN A 160 -31.94 -18.72 17.12
N TYR A 161 -32.10 -19.86 16.48
CA TYR A 161 -33.41 -20.50 16.36
C TYR A 161 -33.77 -21.21 17.69
N ASP A 162 -34.96 -20.93 18.18
CA ASP A 162 -35.57 -21.60 19.33
C ASP A 162 -36.67 -22.57 18.85
N ALA A 163 -36.39 -23.86 18.97
CA ALA A 163 -37.31 -24.90 18.56
C ALA A 163 -38.56 -25.03 19.46
N ALA A 164 -38.49 -24.50 20.71
CA ALA A 164 -39.64 -24.58 21.60
C ALA A 164 -40.74 -23.58 21.25
N THR A 165 -40.37 -22.44 20.69
CA THR A 165 -41.27 -21.34 20.32
C THR A 165 -41.40 -21.16 18.80
N ASP A 166 -40.68 -21.97 18.00
CA ASP A 166 -40.59 -21.86 16.55
C ASP A 166 -40.25 -20.42 16.10
N SER A 167 -39.30 -19.82 16.77
CA SER A 167 -38.93 -18.40 16.55
C SER A 167 -37.43 -18.18 16.48
N TYR A 168 -37.03 -17.02 15.96
CA TYR A 168 -35.63 -16.58 15.87
C TYR A 168 -35.36 -15.50 16.92
N ILE A 169 -34.54 -15.82 17.89
CA ILE A 169 -34.16 -14.91 18.97
C ILE A 169 -32.91 -14.12 18.51
N ASN A 170 -33.01 -12.80 18.49
CA ASN A 170 -31.83 -11.95 18.26
C ASN A 170 -30.89 -12.03 19.47
N ARG A 171 -29.65 -12.47 19.23
CA ARG A 171 -28.61 -12.62 20.27
C ARG A 171 -27.63 -11.44 20.27
N ARG A 172 -27.59 -10.66 19.24
CA ARG A 172 -26.80 -9.44 19.14
C ARG A 172 -27.63 -8.40 18.40
N ASP A 173 -28.09 -7.41 19.13
CA ASP A 173 -28.84 -6.31 18.57
C ASP A 173 -27.92 -5.36 17.80
N ALA A 174 -28.26 -5.10 16.54
CA ALA A 174 -27.56 -4.15 15.66
C ALA A 174 -27.81 -2.67 16.02
N THR A 175 -28.47 -2.38 17.14
CA THR A 175 -28.69 -1.00 17.62
C THR A 175 -27.42 -0.23 17.94
N GLY A 176 -26.26 -0.83 17.67
CA GLY A 176 -24.97 -0.15 17.74
C GLY A 176 -24.79 0.92 16.68
N SER A 177 -23.85 1.82 16.96
CA SER A 177 -23.47 2.89 16.03
C SER A 177 -22.54 2.39 14.94
N ILE A 178 -22.80 2.83 13.70
CA ILE A 178 -21.79 2.69 12.63
C ILE A 178 -20.60 3.59 13.01
N SER A 179 -19.41 3.03 13.05
CA SER A 179 -18.20 3.80 13.25
C SER A 179 -17.38 3.89 11.96
N VAL A 180 -16.84 5.08 11.71
CA VAL A 180 -15.99 5.36 10.56
C VAL A 180 -14.66 5.91 11.05
N ASN A 181 -13.58 5.27 10.66
CA ASN A 181 -12.22 5.76 10.88
C ASN A 181 -11.61 6.09 9.51
N GLN A 182 -11.06 7.28 9.37
CA GLN A 182 -10.35 7.74 8.19
C GLN A 182 -8.97 8.22 8.60
N TRP A 183 -7.96 7.91 7.80
CA TRP A 183 -6.59 8.37 8.02
C TRP A 183 -5.93 8.78 6.72
N PHE A 184 -4.97 9.67 6.86
CA PHE A 184 -4.05 10.09 5.82
C PHE A 184 -2.67 10.24 6.44
N ASN A 185 -1.71 9.49 5.93
CA ASN A 185 -0.31 9.56 6.31
C ASN A 185 0.53 9.89 5.10
N LYS A 186 1.54 10.72 5.30
CA LYS A 186 2.51 11.10 4.29
C LYS A 186 3.91 10.98 4.86
N ASP A 187 4.73 10.22 4.18
CA ASP A 187 6.18 10.14 4.42
C ASP A 187 6.91 10.78 3.25
N LYS A 188 7.97 11.50 3.56
CA LYS A 188 8.86 12.08 2.57
C LYS A 188 10.31 11.91 3.01
N THR A 189 11.12 11.28 2.16
CA THR A 189 12.57 11.24 2.33
C THR A 189 13.22 11.98 1.18
N ILE A 190 14.12 12.89 1.51
CA ILE A 190 14.96 13.58 0.53
C ILE A 190 16.40 13.24 0.85
N THR A 191 17.11 12.61 -0.10
CA THR A 191 18.54 12.33 -0.01
C THR A 191 19.27 13.11 -1.08
N LEU A 192 20.29 13.86 -0.69
CA LEU A 192 21.19 14.57 -1.58
C LEU A 192 22.56 13.93 -1.48
N ASN A 193 23.17 13.65 -2.62
CA ASN A 193 24.52 13.12 -2.71
C ASN A 193 25.33 13.94 -3.72
N ALA A 194 26.55 14.25 -3.35
CA ALA A 194 27.52 14.87 -4.23
C ALA A 194 28.85 14.12 -4.13
N ARG A 195 29.47 13.86 -5.28
CA ARG A 195 30.73 13.12 -5.40
C ARG A 195 31.71 13.85 -6.30
N LEU A 196 32.95 13.98 -5.85
CA LEU A 196 34.10 14.32 -6.69
C LEU A 196 34.90 13.04 -6.89
N GLY A 197 35.08 12.61 -8.13
CA GLY A 197 35.75 11.35 -8.47
C GLY A 197 36.83 11.56 -9.52
N TYR A 198 37.80 10.67 -9.50
CA TYR A 198 38.88 10.59 -10.48
C TYR A 198 39.01 9.14 -10.93
N SER A 199 38.97 8.89 -12.24
CA SER A 199 39.12 7.58 -12.84
C SER A 199 39.98 7.69 -14.09
N HIS A 200 41.17 7.11 -14.10
CA HIS A 200 42.11 7.27 -15.19
C HIS A 200 42.99 6.03 -15.41
N ASP A 201 43.17 5.69 -16.70
CA ASP A 201 44.12 4.67 -17.12
C ASP A 201 45.47 5.29 -17.46
N PHE A 202 46.51 4.90 -16.72
CA PHE A 202 47.87 5.35 -16.95
C PHE A 202 48.60 4.40 -17.91
N LYS A 203 49.62 4.93 -18.54
CA LYS A 203 50.54 4.13 -19.37
C LYS A 203 51.17 3.03 -18.49
N GLY A 204 51.25 1.80 -19.01
CA GLY A 204 51.77 0.65 -18.29
C GLY A 204 50.71 -0.23 -17.63
N GLY A 205 49.44 -0.03 -17.93
CA GLY A 205 48.31 -0.90 -17.46
C GLY A 205 47.83 -0.62 -16.05
N HIS A 206 48.20 0.53 -15.46
CA HIS A 206 47.73 0.95 -14.15
C HIS A 206 46.43 1.74 -14.27
N HIS A 207 45.36 1.26 -13.61
CA HIS A 207 44.11 1.99 -13.46
C HIS A 207 43.99 2.53 -12.04
N VAL A 208 43.64 3.82 -11.90
CA VAL A 208 43.36 4.46 -10.59
C VAL A 208 41.92 4.96 -10.61
N ASP A 209 41.15 4.53 -9.61
CA ASP A 209 39.81 5.02 -9.31
C ASP A 209 39.74 5.45 -7.85
N ALA A 210 39.38 6.71 -7.62
CA ALA A 210 39.23 7.28 -6.30
C ALA A 210 38.12 8.30 -6.27
N PHE A 211 37.43 8.44 -5.14
CA PHE A 211 36.40 9.45 -4.97
C PHE A 211 36.29 9.91 -3.52
N ILE A 212 35.73 11.10 -3.36
CA ILE A 212 35.21 11.62 -2.10
C ILE A 212 33.74 11.96 -2.30
N ALA A 213 32.89 11.60 -1.34
CA ALA A 213 31.45 11.83 -1.43
C ALA A 213 30.90 12.43 -0.14
N TYR A 214 29.87 13.26 -0.31
CA TYR A 214 29.04 13.77 0.77
C TYR A 214 27.60 13.33 0.53
N GLU A 215 26.93 12.86 1.58
CA GLU A 215 25.52 12.47 1.52
C GLU A 215 24.78 13.04 2.74
N GLN A 216 23.59 13.54 2.48
CA GLN A 216 22.66 14.03 3.50
C GLN A 216 21.27 13.49 3.21
N SER A 217 20.58 13.00 4.24
CA SER A 217 19.19 12.55 4.14
C SER A 217 18.31 13.25 5.18
N LYS A 218 17.09 13.60 4.77
CA LYS A 218 16.05 14.16 5.63
C LYS A 218 14.76 13.38 5.46
N TYR A 219 14.19 12.95 6.58
CA TYR A 219 12.91 12.29 6.67
C TYR A 219 11.88 13.20 7.34
N ASP A 220 10.68 13.33 6.73
CA ASP A 220 9.55 14.06 7.28
C ASP A 220 8.31 13.14 7.25
N TYR A 221 7.58 13.10 8.36
CA TYR A 221 6.32 12.36 8.49
C TYR A 221 5.18 13.29 8.91
N THR A 222 4.01 13.09 8.32
CA THR A 222 2.77 13.74 8.72
C THR A 222 1.63 12.73 8.71
N GLY A 223 0.89 12.61 9.81
CA GLY A 223 -0.27 11.74 9.92
C GLY A 223 -1.48 12.49 10.47
N ILE A 224 -2.65 12.24 9.89
CA ILE A 224 -3.95 12.78 10.36
C ILE A 224 -4.95 11.63 10.36
N SER A 225 -5.73 11.51 11.43
CA SER A 225 -6.84 10.57 11.51
C SER A 225 -8.09 11.24 12.06
N ALA A 226 -9.25 10.82 11.58
CA ALA A 226 -10.56 11.28 12.05
C ALA A 226 -11.44 10.06 12.35
N TYR A 227 -12.03 10.04 13.52
CA TYR A 227 -12.98 9.02 13.95
C TYR A 227 -14.36 9.63 14.08
N ARG A 228 -15.37 8.97 13.52
CA ARG A 228 -16.78 9.37 13.62
C ARG A 228 -17.64 8.19 14.03
N THR A 229 -18.58 8.44 14.90
CA THR A 229 -19.62 7.47 15.28
C THR A 229 -20.97 8.08 14.92
N ASN A 230 -21.73 7.42 14.06
CA ASN A 230 -23.09 7.82 13.73
C ASN A 230 -24.05 6.83 14.38
N TYR A 231 -24.92 7.34 15.23
CA TYR A 231 -26.04 6.56 15.76
C TYR A 231 -27.11 6.47 14.68
N LEU A 232 -27.43 5.26 14.23
CA LEU A 232 -28.64 5.04 13.44
C LEU A 232 -29.82 5.12 14.42
N SER A 233 -30.50 6.24 14.41
CA SER A 233 -31.83 6.34 15.06
C SER A 233 -32.82 5.58 14.18
N THR A 234 -33.29 4.43 14.62
CA THR A 234 -34.35 3.67 13.96
C THR A 234 -35.75 4.17 14.35
N THR A 235 -35.89 5.30 15.00
CA THR A 235 -37.16 5.95 15.21
C THR A 235 -37.53 6.69 13.92
N ILE A 236 -38.20 6.00 13.01
CA ILE A 236 -39.05 6.61 12.00
C ILE A 236 -40.35 6.98 12.72
N PRO A 237 -40.79 8.26 12.70
CA PRO A 237 -42.05 8.63 13.28
C PRO A 237 -43.23 8.03 12.53
#